data_5d8468e98f8abfca034f77d586d61c68
#
_entry.id   5d8468e98f8abfca034f77d586d61c68
#
_cell.length_a   1.000
_cell.length_b   1.000
_cell.length_c   1.000
_cell.angle_alpha   90.00
_cell.angle_beta   90.00
_cell.angle_gamma   90.00
#
_symmetry.space_group_name_H-M   'P 1'
#
loop_
_entity.id
_entity.type
_entity.pdbx_description
1 polymer ?
#
loop_
_entity_poly.entity_id
_entity_poly.type
_entity_poly.pdbx_seq_one_letter_code
_entity_poly.pdbx_strand_id
1 'polypeptide(L)'
;MKTELNLHERSLTLYRFPKRSNETLQAWDAGDEYLINHVEELALPDNQNILVINDSFGALSCWFSEKHHVTLMSDSFISHKGVQQNLEQNQCNKVAFATTMDPVPSNTDLVLLQLPKSNRHLVWILCQLRKALPASCPVIAVNKAKDIHTSTLKLFEKYLGETKTSLAWKKHRLVFAQATVEPTIEVSPFTTWRVDGEDIELKNMPNVYSGESLDLGARFMLQHLPQDPLIDNVIDLGCGNGVLSVKFGQLNPNARLTCVDESFMALESAKQNLLDNLGEDRDIQCVANNCLDGFKHNSCSMIMCNPPFHQQQAITDHIAWQMFCDAKQVLSEGGKLLVIGNRHLGYDAKLKRLFGDKNVKLIASNNKFVILQATKNPAKLSAK
;
A
#
# COMPACT_ATOMS: atom_id res chain seq x y z
N MET A 1 -3.97 -21.44 -12.01
CA MET A 1 -3.34 -20.09 -12.10
C MET A 1 -2.26 -20.13 -13.17
N LYS A 2 -2.18 -19.09 -14.03
CA LYS A 2 -1.07 -18.94 -14.99
C LYS A 2 0.08 -18.23 -14.29
N THR A 3 1.25 -18.87 -14.28
CA THR A 3 2.47 -18.33 -13.64
C THR A 3 3.58 -18.00 -14.65
N GLU A 4 3.39 -18.35 -15.91
CA GLU A 4 4.35 -18.09 -16.97
C GLU A 4 3.85 -17.00 -17.90
N LEU A 5 4.60 -15.91 -17.98
CA LEU A 5 4.45 -14.84 -18.97
C LEU A 5 5.33 -15.17 -20.17
N ASN A 6 4.71 -15.47 -21.31
CA ASN A 6 5.39 -15.80 -22.55
C ASN A 6 5.15 -14.73 -23.60
N LEU A 7 6.17 -13.98 -23.97
CA LEU A 7 6.16 -12.91 -24.98
C LEU A 7 7.50 -12.94 -25.74
N HIS A 8 7.50 -12.58 -27.03
CA HIS A 8 8.72 -12.41 -27.84
C HIS A 8 9.78 -13.52 -27.65
N GLU A 9 9.34 -14.79 -27.66
CA GLU A 9 10.21 -15.98 -27.45
C GLU A 9 10.90 -16.07 -26.09
N ARG A 10 10.52 -15.20 -25.13
CA ARG A 10 11.00 -15.21 -23.75
C ARG A 10 9.89 -15.58 -22.79
N SER A 11 10.27 -16.31 -21.71
CA SER A 11 9.38 -16.74 -20.64
C SER A 11 9.87 -16.22 -19.29
N LEU A 12 8.96 -15.70 -18.47
CA LEU A 12 9.19 -15.35 -17.07
C LEU A 12 8.20 -16.09 -16.18
N THR A 13 8.71 -16.68 -15.09
CA THR A 13 7.87 -17.29 -14.06
C THR A 13 7.59 -16.27 -12.96
N LEU A 14 6.34 -15.81 -12.85
CA LEU A 14 5.96 -14.72 -11.96
C LEU A 14 4.91 -15.16 -10.95
N TYR A 15 5.12 -14.79 -9.70
CA TYR A 15 4.23 -15.05 -8.57
C TYR A 15 3.79 -13.75 -7.92
N ARG A 16 2.57 -13.74 -7.39
CA ARG A 16 2.13 -12.68 -6.46
C ARG A 16 2.85 -12.84 -5.11
N PHE A 17 2.97 -11.73 -4.39
CA PHE A 17 3.51 -11.73 -3.03
C PHE A 17 2.42 -11.35 -2.02
N PRO A 18 2.31 -11.99 -0.86
CA PRO A 18 3.01 -13.25 -0.50
C PRO A 18 2.56 -14.43 -1.38
N LYS A 19 3.47 -15.36 -1.64
CA LYS A 19 3.16 -16.57 -2.42
C LYS A 19 2.20 -17.48 -1.65
N ARG A 20 1.08 -17.87 -2.28
CA ARG A 20 0.04 -18.70 -1.67
C ARG A 20 -0.25 -19.91 -2.52
N SER A 21 -0.50 -21.07 -1.88
CA SER A 21 -0.78 -22.33 -2.57
C SER A 21 -2.09 -22.33 -3.36
N ASN A 22 -3.09 -21.59 -2.89
CA ASN A 22 -4.42 -21.47 -3.49
C ASN A 22 -4.65 -20.13 -4.22
N GLU A 23 -3.57 -19.46 -4.67
CA GLU A 23 -3.69 -18.23 -5.45
C GLU A 23 -4.34 -18.51 -6.80
N THR A 24 -5.33 -17.72 -7.16
CA THR A 24 -6.08 -17.84 -8.42
C THR A 24 -5.74 -16.74 -9.42
N LEU A 25 -5.17 -15.63 -8.95
CA LEU A 25 -4.82 -14.48 -9.78
C LEU A 25 -3.38 -14.57 -10.25
N GLN A 26 -3.14 -14.23 -11.51
CA GLN A 26 -1.78 -14.09 -12.05
C GLN A 26 -1.09 -12.82 -11.53
N ALA A 27 0.24 -12.78 -11.61
CA ALA A 27 1.06 -11.69 -11.09
C ALA A 27 1.15 -10.46 -12.03
N TRP A 28 0.63 -10.56 -13.25
CA TRP A 28 0.60 -9.49 -14.25
C TRP A 28 -0.79 -9.40 -14.89
N ASP A 29 -1.04 -8.36 -15.63
CA ASP A 29 -2.25 -8.22 -16.44
C ASP A 29 -1.95 -7.88 -17.91
N ALA A 30 -2.99 -7.68 -18.69
CA ALA A 30 -2.83 -7.35 -20.11
C ALA A 30 -2.23 -5.95 -20.33
N GLY A 31 -2.23 -5.08 -19.33
CA GLY A 31 -1.54 -3.80 -19.39
C GLY A 31 -0.02 -3.95 -19.39
N ASP A 32 0.51 -4.87 -18.57
CA ASP A 32 1.93 -5.23 -18.57
C ASP A 32 2.34 -5.80 -19.91
N GLU A 33 1.57 -6.76 -20.44
CA GLU A 33 1.81 -7.34 -21.77
C GLU A 33 1.80 -6.25 -22.86
N TYR A 34 0.88 -5.27 -22.74
CA TYR A 34 0.78 -4.20 -23.75
C TYR A 34 1.98 -3.25 -23.70
N LEU A 35 2.43 -2.87 -22.49
CA LEU A 35 3.65 -2.06 -22.34
C LEU A 35 4.87 -2.79 -22.87
N ILE A 36 5.05 -4.07 -22.54
CA ILE A 36 6.17 -4.87 -23.02
C ILE A 36 6.17 -4.92 -24.55
N ASN A 37 5.04 -5.30 -25.17
CA ASN A 37 4.95 -5.39 -26.61
C ASN A 37 5.25 -4.07 -27.30
N HIS A 38 4.69 -2.97 -26.78
CA HIS A 38 4.91 -1.64 -27.36
C HIS A 38 6.38 -1.19 -27.28
N VAL A 39 7.04 -1.42 -26.13
CA VAL A 39 8.44 -1.03 -25.95
C VAL A 39 9.38 -1.90 -26.80
N GLU A 40 9.11 -3.21 -26.92
CA GLU A 40 9.89 -4.07 -27.84
C GLU A 40 9.76 -3.62 -29.30
N GLU A 41 8.57 -3.16 -29.74
CA GLU A 41 8.35 -2.60 -31.07
C GLU A 41 9.15 -1.30 -31.33
N LEU A 42 9.49 -0.54 -30.29
CA LEU A 42 10.35 0.65 -30.40
C LEU A 42 11.81 0.31 -30.70
N ALA A 43 12.23 -0.93 -30.53
CA ALA A 43 13.60 -1.41 -30.77
C ALA A 43 14.67 -0.50 -30.11
N LEU A 44 14.49 -0.21 -28.83
CA LEU A 44 15.39 0.66 -28.08
C LEU A 44 16.83 0.12 -28.06
N PRO A 45 17.86 0.98 -28.10
CA PRO A 45 19.23 0.55 -27.84
C PRO A 45 19.35 -0.09 -26.44
N ASP A 46 20.26 -1.06 -26.30
CA ASP A 46 20.56 -1.64 -25.00
C ASP A 46 21.10 -0.60 -24.00
N ASN A 47 21.07 -0.93 -22.72
CA ASN A 47 21.57 -0.11 -21.61
C ASN A 47 20.86 1.23 -21.39
N GLN A 48 19.58 1.36 -21.80
CA GLN A 48 18.77 2.51 -21.43
C GLN A 48 18.45 2.50 -19.92
N ASN A 49 18.31 3.68 -19.33
CA ASN A 49 17.82 3.85 -17.96
C ASN A 49 16.30 3.92 -17.96
N ILE A 50 15.65 2.85 -17.57
CA ILE A 50 14.18 2.74 -17.55
C ILE A 50 13.67 2.90 -16.12
N LEU A 51 12.82 3.90 -15.91
CA LEU A 51 12.09 4.07 -14.67
C LEU A 51 10.73 3.37 -14.78
N VAL A 52 10.51 2.35 -13.96
CA VAL A 52 9.23 1.63 -13.88
C VAL A 52 8.50 2.07 -12.61
N ILE A 53 7.29 2.58 -12.75
CA ILE A 53 6.50 3.10 -11.62
C ILE A 53 5.27 2.23 -11.41
N ASN A 54 5.06 1.77 -10.18
CA ASN A 54 3.93 0.94 -9.72
C ASN A 54 3.86 -0.46 -10.35
N ASP A 55 5.00 -1.07 -10.69
CA ASP A 55 5.04 -2.49 -11.10
C ASP A 55 4.67 -3.38 -9.90
N SER A 56 3.52 -4.02 -9.96
CA SER A 56 2.95 -4.71 -8.80
C SER A 56 3.78 -5.91 -8.34
N PHE A 57 4.26 -6.73 -9.28
CA PHE A 57 5.00 -7.96 -8.98
C PHE A 57 6.17 -8.24 -9.93
N GLY A 58 6.61 -7.23 -10.71
CA GLY A 58 7.85 -7.30 -11.45
C GLY A 58 7.74 -7.79 -12.88
N ALA A 59 6.57 -7.78 -13.50
CA ALA A 59 6.46 -8.14 -14.90
C ALA A 59 7.32 -7.23 -15.79
N LEU A 60 7.24 -5.91 -15.58
CA LEU A 60 8.03 -4.92 -16.31
C LEU A 60 9.49 -4.92 -15.84
N SER A 61 9.72 -4.90 -14.54
CA SER A 61 11.06 -4.85 -13.95
C SER A 61 11.91 -6.06 -14.34
N CYS A 62 11.36 -7.29 -14.26
CA CYS A 62 12.06 -8.51 -14.70
C CYS A 62 12.28 -8.51 -16.21
N TRP A 63 11.28 -8.04 -16.99
CA TRP A 63 11.41 -8.04 -18.44
C TRP A 63 12.54 -7.13 -18.91
N PHE A 64 12.50 -5.87 -18.49
CA PHE A 64 13.42 -4.87 -19.03
C PHE A 64 14.82 -4.93 -18.40
N SER A 65 15.00 -5.51 -17.21
CA SER A 65 16.31 -5.64 -16.57
C SER A 65 17.31 -6.54 -17.33
N GLU A 66 16.85 -7.30 -18.33
CA GLU A 66 17.76 -8.11 -19.15
C GLU A 66 18.71 -7.25 -20.00
N LYS A 67 18.18 -6.19 -20.59
CA LYS A 67 18.90 -5.33 -21.54
C LYS A 67 19.13 -3.91 -21.05
N HIS A 68 18.46 -3.48 -19.97
CA HIS A 68 18.41 -2.10 -19.52
C HIS A 68 18.69 -1.95 -18.03
N HIS A 69 19.07 -0.76 -17.62
CA HIS A 69 19.21 -0.38 -16.21
C HIS A 69 17.83 0.04 -15.69
N VAL A 70 17.22 -0.80 -14.86
CA VAL A 70 15.87 -0.57 -14.35
C VAL A 70 15.90 -0.02 -12.93
N THR A 71 15.13 1.05 -12.69
CA THR A 71 14.75 1.51 -11.37
C THR A 71 13.26 1.29 -11.18
N LEU A 72 12.87 0.52 -10.17
CA LEU A 72 11.49 0.42 -9.72
C LEU A 72 11.18 1.51 -8.69
N MET A 73 10.13 2.27 -8.92
CA MET A 73 9.60 3.23 -7.97
C MET A 73 8.16 2.86 -7.59
N SER A 74 7.90 2.59 -6.32
CA SER A 74 6.56 2.18 -5.85
C SER A 74 6.32 2.64 -4.41
N ASP A 75 5.08 2.98 -4.09
CA ASP A 75 4.64 3.26 -2.72
C ASP A 75 4.30 1.99 -1.91
N SER A 76 4.47 0.81 -2.49
CA SER A 76 4.07 -0.47 -1.89
C SER A 76 5.28 -1.32 -1.49
N PHE A 77 5.40 -1.62 -0.20
CA PHE A 77 6.35 -2.60 0.33
C PHE A 77 6.11 -4.00 -0.27
N ILE A 78 4.83 -4.38 -0.44
CA ILE A 78 4.43 -5.66 -1.06
C ILE A 78 4.92 -5.73 -2.50
N SER A 79 4.81 -4.64 -3.26
CA SER A 79 5.38 -4.55 -4.61
C SER A 79 6.89 -4.74 -4.60
N HIS A 80 7.63 -4.03 -3.73
CA HIS A 80 9.07 -4.19 -3.62
C HIS A 80 9.47 -5.66 -3.33
N LYS A 81 8.79 -6.31 -2.37
CA LYS A 81 9.07 -7.71 -2.04
C LYS A 81 8.69 -8.68 -3.17
N GLY A 82 7.54 -8.44 -3.82
CA GLY A 82 7.11 -9.26 -4.95
C GLY A 82 8.05 -9.16 -6.14
N VAL A 83 8.49 -7.95 -6.48
CA VAL A 83 9.47 -7.72 -7.55
C VAL A 83 10.80 -8.38 -7.20
N GLN A 84 11.32 -8.18 -6.00
CA GLN A 84 12.57 -8.81 -5.55
C GLN A 84 12.50 -10.34 -5.68
N GLN A 85 11.41 -10.96 -5.18
CA GLN A 85 11.21 -12.42 -5.27
C GLN A 85 11.21 -12.91 -6.74
N ASN A 86 10.55 -12.17 -7.64
CA ASN A 86 10.45 -12.57 -9.04
C ASN A 86 11.75 -12.31 -9.83
N LEU A 87 12.52 -11.29 -9.48
CA LEU A 87 13.88 -11.10 -10.01
C LEU A 87 14.79 -12.29 -9.66
N GLU A 88 14.78 -12.72 -8.40
CA GLU A 88 15.53 -13.88 -7.92
C GLU A 88 15.06 -15.17 -8.61
N GLN A 89 13.73 -15.38 -8.70
CA GLN A 89 13.11 -16.54 -9.35
C GLN A 89 13.54 -16.71 -10.81
N ASN A 90 13.69 -15.60 -11.54
CA ASN A 90 14.05 -15.59 -12.95
C ASN A 90 15.53 -15.31 -13.21
N GLN A 91 16.36 -15.21 -12.18
CA GLN A 91 17.79 -14.87 -12.27
C GLN A 91 18.04 -13.59 -13.08
N CYS A 92 17.18 -12.60 -12.90
CA CYS A 92 17.24 -11.33 -13.59
C CYS A 92 18.43 -10.47 -13.13
N ASN A 93 18.82 -9.51 -13.96
CA ASN A 93 19.78 -8.49 -13.58
C ASN A 93 19.27 -7.61 -12.43
N LYS A 94 20.19 -6.94 -11.74
CA LYS A 94 19.88 -6.09 -10.59
C LYS A 94 18.98 -4.93 -11.01
N VAL A 95 17.94 -4.69 -10.21
CA VAL A 95 17.04 -3.55 -10.29
C VAL A 95 17.26 -2.66 -9.06
N ALA A 96 17.28 -1.35 -9.24
CA ALA A 96 17.26 -0.40 -8.13
C ALA A 96 15.84 -0.19 -7.61
N PHE A 97 15.66 -0.03 -6.30
CA PHE A 97 14.37 0.16 -5.66
C PHE A 97 14.29 1.55 -5.03
N ALA A 98 13.19 2.24 -5.25
CA ALA A 98 12.86 3.54 -4.68
C ALA A 98 11.37 3.61 -4.31
N THR A 99 11.04 4.47 -3.34
CA THR A 99 9.65 4.83 -3.05
C THR A 99 9.21 6.00 -3.93
N THR A 100 7.91 6.25 -4.05
CA THR A 100 7.42 7.42 -4.80
C THR A 100 7.67 8.76 -4.07
N MET A 101 8.30 8.73 -2.90
CA MET A 101 8.79 9.91 -2.18
C MET A 101 10.27 10.21 -2.47
N ASP A 102 11.00 9.24 -2.99
CA ASP A 102 12.40 9.41 -3.35
C ASP A 102 12.57 10.27 -4.62
N PRO A 103 13.72 10.93 -4.81
CA PRO A 103 13.98 11.67 -6.03
C PRO A 103 13.92 10.80 -7.28
N VAL A 104 13.25 11.28 -8.32
CA VAL A 104 13.26 10.64 -9.64
C VAL A 104 14.67 10.73 -10.24
N PRO A 105 15.26 9.63 -10.76
CA PRO A 105 16.56 9.66 -11.42
C PRO A 105 16.55 10.59 -12.66
N SER A 106 17.41 11.59 -12.66
CA SER A 106 17.47 12.59 -13.75
C SER A 106 18.04 12.06 -15.08
N ASN A 107 18.76 10.92 -15.02
CA ASN A 107 19.31 10.23 -16.20
C ASN A 107 18.35 9.20 -16.81
N THR A 108 17.06 9.31 -16.54
CA THR A 108 16.03 8.41 -17.08
C THR A 108 15.79 8.66 -18.57
N ASP A 109 15.85 7.60 -19.37
CA ASP A 109 15.63 7.63 -20.82
C ASP A 109 14.19 7.31 -21.21
N LEU A 110 13.49 6.50 -20.38
CA LEU A 110 12.09 6.10 -20.58
C LEU A 110 11.40 5.87 -19.24
N VAL A 111 10.16 6.34 -19.10
CA VAL A 111 9.29 6.04 -17.97
C VAL A 111 8.15 5.13 -18.39
N LEU A 112 7.96 4.03 -17.66
CA LEU A 112 6.82 3.12 -17.75
C LEU A 112 6.00 3.26 -16.48
N LEU A 113 4.74 3.70 -16.59
CA LEU A 113 3.88 4.02 -15.45
C LEU A 113 2.61 3.18 -15.47
N GLN A 114 2.40 2.35 -14.48
CA GLN A 114 1.07 1.83 -14.18
C GLN A 114 0.27 2.90 -13.43
N LEU A 115 -0.86 3.34 -14.00
CA LEU A 115 -1.63 4.44 -13.42
C LEU A 115 -2.15 4.08 -12.03
N PRO A 116 -1.89 4.91 -11.00
CA PRO A 116 -2.44 4.69 -9.68
C PRO A 116 -3.96 4.96 -9.68
N LYS A 117 -4.66 4.38 -8.70
CA LYS A 117 -6.10 4.62 -8.51
C LYS A 117 -6.41 6.04 -8.03
N SER A 118 -5.51 6.63 -7.25
CA SER A 118 -5.66 7.96 -6.68
C SER A 118 -5.18 9.04 -7.66
N ASN A 119 -6.04 9.98 -8.01
CA ASN A 119 -5.66 11.14 -8.81
C ASN A 119 -4.63 12.02 -8.08
N ARG A 120 -4.68 12.12 -6.75
CA ARG A 120 -3.68 12.85 -5.96
C ARG A 120 -2.30 12.22 -6.13
N HIS A 121 -2.22 10.89 -6.06
CA HIS A 121 -0.97 10.16 -6.28
C HIS A 121 -0.48 10.31 -7.73
N LEU A 122 -1.37 10.28 -8.71
CA LEU A 122 -1.00 10.56 -10.10
C LEU A 122 -0.41 11.96 -10.26
N VAL A 123 -1.07 12.99 -9.73
CA VAL A 123 -0.57 14.38 -9.79
C VAL A 123 0.80 14.49 -9.13
N TRP A 124 1.01 13.87 -7.97
CA TRP A 124 2.30 13.82 -7.31
C TRP A 124 3.37 13.23 -8.22
N ILE A 125 3.13 12.04 -8.79
CA ILE A 125 4.06 11.38 -9.70
C ILE A 125 4.39 12.28 -10.90
N LEU A 126 3.39 12.83 -11.58
CA LEU A 126 3.58 13.69 -12.74
C LEU A 126 4.42 14.93 -12.42
N CYS A 127 4.19 15.56 -11.26
CA CYS A 127 4.98 16.69 -10.80
C CYS A 127 6.44 16.31 -10.51
N GLN A 128 6.69 15.15 -9.88
CA GLN A 128 8.06 14.67 -9.64
C GLN A 128 8.79 14.34 -10.96
N LEU A 129 8.10 13.68 -11.89
CA LEU A 129 8.63 13.41 -13.23
C LEU A 129 8.98 14.71 -13.96
N ARG A 130 8.08 15.70 -13.95
CA ARG A 130 8.29 16.97 -14.62
C ARG A 130 9.50 17.74 -14.06
N LYS A 131 9.74 17.67 -12.75
CA LYS A 131 10.88 18.34 -12.09
C LYS A 131 12.22 17.72 -12.46
N ALA A 132 12.28 16.42 -12.66
CA ALA A 132 13.54 15.67 -12.78
C ALA A 132 13.91 15.30 -14.23
N LEU A 133 12.93 15.06 -15.09
CA LEU A 133 13.16 14.53 -16.43
C LEU A 133 13.51 15.62 -17.45
N PRO A 134 14.39 15.31 -18.43
CA PRO A 134 14.58 16.17 -19.58
C PRO A 134 13.30 16.23 -20.43
N ALA A 135 13.08 17.34 -21.13
CA ALA A 135 11.87 17.59 -21.93
C ALA A 135 11.62 16.53 -23.04
N SER A 136 12.65 15.83 -23.49
CA SER A 136 12.54 14.77 -24.50
C SER A 136 12.22 13.39 -23.94
N CYS A 137 12.25 13.20 -22.62
CA CYS A 137 12.03 11.89 -22.01
C CYS A 137 10.58 11.43 -22.21
N PRO A 138 10.33 10.29 -22.89
CA PRO A 138 9.00 9.76 -23.07
C PRO A 138 8.48 9.12 -21.78
N VAL A 139 7.19 9.32 -21.52
CA VAL A 139 6.43 8.69 -20.45
C VAL A 139 5.30 7.90 -21.08
N ILE A 140 5.29 6.58 -20.85
CA ILE A 140 4.25 5.69 -21.36
C ILE A 140 3.52 5.11 -20.15
N ALA A 141 2.25 5.50 -19.98
CA ALA A 141 1.42 4.99 -18.93
C ALA A 141 0.41 3.97 -19.44
N VAL A 142 -0.10 3.10 -18.57
CA VAL A 142 -1.11 2.09 -18.90
C VAL A 142 -2.16 1.96 -17.82
N ASN A 143 -3.39 1.70 -18.24
CA ASN A 143 -4.47 1.21 -17.38
C ASN A 143 -5.57 0.54 -18.22
N LYS A 144 -6.57 -0.04 -17.58
CA LYS A 144 -7.79 -0.49 -18.24
C LYS A 144 -8.43 0.70 -18.97
N ALA A 145 -8.86 0.50 -20.20
CA ALA A 145 -9.42 1.57 -21.05
C ALA A 145 -10.61 2.28 -20.39
N LYS A 146 -11.43 1.55 -19.63
CA LYS A 146 -12.57 2.10 -18.88
C LYS A 146 -12.19 3.03 -17.73
N ASP A 147 -10.95 2.91 -17.21
CA ASP A 147 -10.44 3.68 -16.06
C ASP A 147 -9.58 4.88 -16.51
N ILE A 148 -9.36 5.03 -17.84
CA ILE A 148 -8.70 6.21 -18.42
C ILE A 148 -9.77 7.20 -18.87
N HIS A 149 -10.07 8.15 -18.01
CA HIS A 149 -11.07 9.19 -18.25
C HIS A 149 -10.43 10.44 -18.88
N THR A 150 -11.25 11.29 -19.50
CA THR A 150 -10.80 12.61 -19.99
C THR A 150 -10.15 13.44 -18.89
N SER A 151 -10.63 13.34 -17.65
CA SER A 151 -10.03 14.00 -16.49
C SER A 151 -8.60 13.51 -16.21
N THR A 152 -8.32 12.21 -16.38
CA THR A 152 -6.96 11.65 -16.25
C THR A 152 -6.02 12.24 -17.30
N LEU A 153 -6.45 12.31 -18.57
CA LEU A 153 -5.64 12.91 -19.64
C LEU A 153 -5.36 14.39 -19.39
N LYS A 154 -6.34 15.13 -18.89
CA LYS A 154 -6.16 16.55 -18.50
C LYS A 154 -5.12 16.71 -17.36
N LEU A 155 -4.97 15.74 -16.47
CA LEU A 155 -3.89 15.78 -15.47
C LEU A 155 -2.51 15.65 -16.13
N PHE A 156 -2.36 14.74 -17.08
CA PHE A 156 -1.10 14.63 -17.85
C PHE A 156 -0.80 15.93 -18.60
N GLU A 157 -1.77 16.49 -19.34
CA GLU A 157 -1.61 17.74 -20.09
C GLU A 157 -1.22 18.89 -19.16
N LYS A 158 -1.84 18.98 -17.99
CA LYS A 158 -1.61 20.07 -17.03
C LYS A 158 -0.24 19.98 -16.34
N TYR A 159 0.16 18.77 -15.91
CA TYR A 159 1.32 18.60 -15.03
C TYR A 159 2.56 18.04 -15.72
N LEU A 160 2.43 17.46 -16.93
CA LEU A 160 3.55 16.86 -17.64
C LEU A 160 3.71 17.45 -19.05
N GLY A 161 2.72 17.34 -19.92
CA GLY A 161 2.78 17.86 -21.28
C GLY A 161 1.75 17.27 -22.24
N GLU A 162 1.93 17.50 -23.55
CA GLU A 162 1.04 16.99 -24.59
C GLU A 162 0.82 15.49 -24.41
N THR A 163 -0.46 15.07 -24.52
CA THR A 163 -0.87 13.73 -24.19
C THR A 163 -1.67 13.09 -25.31
N LYS A 164 -1.30 11.86 -25.68
CA LYS A 164 -1.98 11.03 -26.69
C LYS A 164 -2.31 9.66 -26.11
N THR A 165 -3.25 8.95 -26.72
CA THR A 165 -3.61 7.59 -26.30
C THR A 165 -3.54 6.62 -27.48
N SER A 166 -3.21 5.36 -27.18
CA SER A 166 -3.31 4.27 -28.15
C SER A 166 -4.76 3.83 -28.40
N LEU A 167 -4.95 2.95 -29.35
CA LEU A 167 -6.15 2.11 -29.41
C LEU A 167 -6.18 1.14 -28.22
N ALA A 168 -7.36 0.66 -27.86
CA ALA A 168 -7.47 -0.34 -26.80
C ALA A 168 -6.99 -1.72 -27.28
N TRP A 169 -6.17 -2.39 -26.45
CA TRP A 169 -5.75 -3.76 -26.66
C TRP A 169 -6.05 -4.59 -25.39
N LYS A 170 -6.73 -5.72 -25.53
CA LYS A 170 -7.20 -6.55 -24.42
C LYS A 170 -7.82 -5.73 -23.26
N LYS A 171 -8.67 -4.74 -23.61
CA LYS A 171 -9.33 -3.80 -22.67
C LYS A 171 -8.39 -2.84 -21.92
N HIS A 172 -7.11 -2.74 -22.28
CA HIS A 172 -6.15 -1.77 -21.78
C HIS A 172 -5.81 -0.74 -22.85
N ARG A 173 -5.32 0.43 -22.44
CA ARG A 173 -4.90 1.52 -23.31
C ARG A 173 -3.63 2.15 -22.77
N LEU A 174 -2.74 2.55 -23.67
CA LEU A 174 -1.55 3.32 -23.34
C LEU A 174 -1.87 4.82 -23.38
N VAL A 175 -1.16 5.56 -22.54
CA VAL A 175 -1.14 7.02 -22.53
C VAL A 175 0.31 7.46 -22.78
N PHE A 176 0.53 8.26 -23.79
CA PHE A 176 1.85 8.78 -24.18
C PHE A 176 1.94 10.24 -23.81
N ALA A 177 3.00 10.63 -23.13
CA ALA A 177 3.29 12.02 -22.78
C ALA A 177 4.79 12.29 -22.77
N GLN A 178 5.16 13.58 -22.78
CA GLN A 178 6.53 14.05 -22.61
C GLN A 178 6.54 15.21 -21.62
N ALA A 179 7.65 15.37 -20.88
CA ALA A 179 7.79 16.40 -19.87
C ALA A 179 8.07 17.77 -20.49
N THR A 180 7.07 18.41 -21.09
CA THR A 180 7.20 19.68 -21.84
C THR A 180 6.62 20.90 -21.14
N VAL A 181 5.73 20.74 -20.16
CA VAL A 181 5.15 21.85 -19.38
C VAL A 181 6.20 22.41 -18.42
N GLU A 182 6.34 23.73 -18.34
CA GLU A 182 7.21 24.34 -17.34
C GLU A 182 6.77 23.98 -15.92
N PRO A 183 7.69 23.64 -14.98
CA PRO A 183 7.37 23.20 -13.64
C PRO A 183 6.93 24.38 -12.74
N THR A 184 5.83 25.04 -13.11
CA THR A 184 5.33 26.23 -12.41
C THR A 184 4.43 25.91 -11.23
N ILE A 185 3.96 24.66 -11.10
CA ILE A 185 3.03 24.27 -10.04
C ILE A 185 3.77 23.44 -9.01
N GLU A 186 3.98 24.02 -7.82
CA GLU A 186 4.36 23.23 -6.65
C GLU A 186 3.12 22.59 -6.04
N VAL A 187 3.14 21.27 -5.94
CA VAL A 187 2.10 20.50 -5.26
C VAL A 187 2.60 20.16 -3.86
N SER A 188 1.85 20.61 -2.84
CA SER A 188 2.14 20.20 -1.47
C SER A 188 2.08 18.68 -1.36
N PRO A 189 3.08 18.04 -0.74
CA PRO A 189 3.01 16.59 -0.48
C PRO A 189 1.86 16.24 0.45
N PHE A 190 1.40 17.17 1.28
CA PHE A 190 0.37 16.92 2.28
C PHE A 190 -0.94 17.63 1.98
N THR A 191 -2.05 16.91 2.18
CA THR A 191 -3.38 17.48 2.42
C THR A 191 -3.64 17.48 3.91
N THR A 192 -3.96 18.65 4.48
CA THR A 192 -4.13 18.84 5.93
C THR A 192 -5.59 19.12 6.25
N TRP A 193 -6.11 18.45 7.28
CA TRP A 193 -7.46 18.69 7.80
C TRP A 193 -7.58 18.27 9.27
N ARG A 194 -8.59 18.79 9.98
CA ARG A 194 -8.88 18.47 11.38
C ARG A 194 -9.95 17.42 11.49
N VAL A 195 -9.82 16.55 12.49
CA VAL A 195 -10.83 15.55 12.83
C VAL A 195 -11.95 16.20 13.63
N ASP A 196 -13.18 16.19 13.08
CA ASP A 196 -14.34 16.78 13.75
C ASP A 196 -14.59 16.18 15.13
N GLY A 197 -14.66 17.04 16.15
CA GLY A 197 -14.93 16.66 17.53
C GLY A 197 -13.71 16.12 18.29
N GLU A 198 -12.52 16.14 17.68
CA GLU A 198 -11.26 15.69 18.28
C GLU A 198 -10.21 16.80 18.19
N ASP A 199 -9.31 16.84 19.14
CA ASP A 199 -8.11 17.71 19.06
C ASP A 199 -6.99 16.98 18.29
N ILE A 200 -7.25 16.75 17.00
CA ILE A 200 -6.35 16.05 16.08
C ILE A 200 -6.34 16.78 14.74
N GLU A 201 -5.16 17.15 14.28
CA GLU A 201 -4.91 17.62 12.93
C GLU A 201 -4.09 16.57 12.17
N LEU A 202 -4.50 16.21 10.96
CA LEU A 202 -3.88 15.18 10.15
C LEU A 202 -3.32 15.78 8.86
N LYS A 203 -2.08 15.38 8.56
CA LYS A 203 -1.39 15.59 7.29
C LYS A 203 -1.34 14.27 6.52
N ASN A 204 -1.74 14.29 5.27
CA ASN A 204 -1.90 13.07 4.48
C ASN A 204 -1.15 13.17 3.17
N MET A 205 -0.19 12.29 2.95
CA MET A 205 0.50 12.11 1.67
C MET A 205 -0.48 11.69 0.56
N PRO A 206 -0.12 11.85 -0.73
CA PRO A 206 -1.08 11.68 -1.84
C PRO A 206 -1.72 10.29 -1.97
N ASN A 207 -1.02 9.22 -1.61
CA ASN A 207 -1.54 7.85 -1.76
C ASN A 207 -2.18 7.28 -0.50
N VAL A 208 -2.35 8.07 0.55
CA VAL A 208 -2.94 7.59 1.80
C VAL A 208 -4.44 7.41 1.65
N TYR A 209 -4.95 6.25 2.09
CA TYR A 209 -6.39 5.98 2.14
C TYR A 209 -7.10 7.01 3.05
N SER A 210 -8.27 7.49 2.61
CA SER A 210 -9.03 8.54 3.31
C SER A 210 -8.19 9.80 3.62
N GLY A 211 -7.28 10.16 2.72
CA GLY A 211 -6.40 11.32 2.89
C GLY A 211 -7.09 12.69 2.83
N GLU A 212 -8.37 12.77 2.45
CA GLU A 212 -9.15 14.01 2.33
C GLU A 212 -10.26 14.12 3.37
N SER A 213 -10.62 13.03 4.03
CA SER A 213 -11.65 13.00 5.08
C SER A 213 -11.51 11.75 5.94
N LEU A 214 -12.00 11.79 7.16
CA LEU A 214 -11.96 10.66 8.08
C LEU A 214 -12.82 9.50 7.58
N ASP A 215 -12.25 8.30 7.50
CA ASP A 215 -12.98 7.06 7.27
C ASP A 215 -14.09 6.85 8.32
N LEU A 216 -15.28 6.45 7.88
CA LEU A 216 -16.42 6.27 8.78
C LEU A 216 -16.19 5.15 9.81
N GLY A 217 -15.45 4.10 9.43
CA GLY A 217 -15.06 3.04 10.35
C GLY A 217 -14.08 3.56 11.41
N ALA A 218 -13.04 4.27 10.97
CA ALA A 218 -12.09 4.91 11.88
C ALA A 218 -12.80 5.87 12.84
N ARG A 219 -13.72 6.72 12.34
CA ARG A 219 -14.54 7.63 13.18
C ARG A 219 -15.29 6.88 14.29
N PHE A 220 -15.91 5.75 13.96
CA PHE A 220 -16.62 4.94 14.95
C PHE A 220 -15.66 4.28 15.93
N MET A 221 -14.50 3.82 15.48
CA MET A 221 -13.49 3.19 16.33
C MET A 221 -12.84 4.17 17.31
N LEU A 222 -12.58 5.43 16.90
CA LEU A 222 -12.03 6.48 17.76
C LEU A 222 -12.82 6.66 19.07
N GLN A 223 -14.16 6.54 19.01
CA GLN A 223 -15.06 6.69 20.16
C GLN A 223 -15.01 5.52 21.15
N HIS A 224 -14.35 4.41 20.78
CA HIS A 224 -14.35 3.17 21.55
C HIS A 224 -12.94 2.64 21.84
N LEU A 225 -11.91 3.47 21.63
CA LEU A 225 -10.55 3.12 22.00
C LEU A 225 -10.42 3.08 23.53
N PRO A 226 -9.74 2.07 24.09
CA PRO A 226 -9.59 1.96 25.53
C PRO A 226 -8.61 3.00 26.08
N GLN A 227 -8.89 3.47 27.28
CA GLN A 227 -7.94 4.15 28.15
C GLN A 227 -7.59 3.18 29.26
N ASP A 228 -6.40 2.58 29.21
CA ASP A 228 -5.97 1.53 30.12
C ASP A 228 -4.44 1.64 30.33
N PRO A 229 -3.97 2.09 31.50
CA PRO A 229 -2.54 2.31 31.76
C PRO A 229 -1.73 1.01 31.77
N LEU A 230 -2.36 -0.15 31.75
CA LEU A 230 -1.70 -1.45 31.63
C LEU A 230 -1.34 -1.81 30.19
N ILE A 231 -1.83 -1.06 29.22
CA ILE A 231 -1.46 -1.25 27.81
C ILE A 231 -0.20 -0.43 27.54
N ASP A 232 0.93 -1.09 27.57
CA ASP A 232 2.26 -0.48 27.44
C ASP A 232 2.85 -0.54 26.00
N ASN A 233 2.38 -1.47 25.17
CA ASN A 233 2.87 -1.69 23.82
C ASN A 233 1.70 -2.02 22.87
N VAL A 234 1.44 -1.10 21.93
CA VAL A 234 0.34 -1.25 20.97
C VAL A 234 0.85 -1.19 19.53
N ILE A 235 0.25 -2.02 18.68
CA ILE A 235 0.45 -2.01 17.24
C ILE A 235 -0.84 -1.55 16.56
N ASP A 236 -0.72 -0.57 15.68
CA ASP A 236 -1.77 -0.16 14.73
C ASP A 236 -1.49 -0.87 13.40
N LEU A 237 -2.23 -1.92 13.12
CA LEU A 237 -2.03 -2.81 11.98
C LEU A 237 -2.88 -2.36 10.79
N GLY A 238 -2.23 -1.92 9.72
CA GLY A 238 -2.86 -1.21 8.60
C GLY A 238 -3.19 0.22 9.02
N CYS A 239 -2.18 0.93 9.53
CA CYS A 239 -2.37 2.20 10.25
C CYS A 239 -2.86 3.36 9.38
N GLY A 240 -2.69 3.29 8.06
CA GLY A 240 -3.00 4.41 7.16
C GLY A 240 -2.31 5.70 7.61
N ASN A 241 -3.06 6.77 7.83
CA ASN A 241 -2.52 8.04 8.32
C ASN A 241 -2.24 8.09 9.84
N GLY A 242 -2.43 6.98 10.55
CA GLY A 242 -2.14 6.87 11.99
C GLY A 242 -3.18 7.49 12.91
N VAL A 243 -4.36 7.85 12.45
CA VAL A 243 -5.39 8.54 13.27
C VAL A 243 -5.77 7.75 14.52
N LEU A 244 -5.85 6.40 14.44
CA LEU A 244 -6.15 5.55 15.59
C LEU A 244 -5.00 5.60 16.60
N SER A 245 -3.77 5.54 16.13
CA SER A 245 -2.56 5.65 16.96
C SER A 245 -2.44 7.01 17.64
N VAL A 246 -2.76 8.11 16.94
CA VAL A 246 -2.78 9.46 17.52
C VAL A 246 -3.79 9.51 18.69
N LYS A 247 -5.04 9.10 18.46
CA LYS A 247 -6.06 9.11 19.51
C LYS A 247 -5.70 8.18 20.65
N PHE A 248 -5.24 6.95 20.35
CA PHE A 248 -4.82 6.01 21.39
C PHE A 248 -3.67 6.58 22.22
N GLY A 249 -2.69 7.21 21.59
CA GLY A 249 -1.56 7.85 22.24
C GLY A 249 -1.94 9.04 23.15
N GLN A 250 -2.99 9.82 22.78
CA GLN A 250 -3.55 10.85 23.66
C GLN A 250 -4.20 10.26 24.91
N LEU A 251 -4.92 9.12 24.75
CA LEU A 251 -5.59 8.44 25.86
C LEU A 251 -4.59 7.68 26.78
N ASN A 252 -3.47 7.21 26.21
CA ASN A 252 -2.49 6.36 26.89
C ASN A 252 -1.06 6.92 26.70
N PRO A 253 -0.69 7.98 27.43
CA PRO A 253 0.53 8.74 27.17
C PRO A 253 1.84 7.96 27.37
N ASN A 254 1.82 6.85 28.08
CA ASN A 254 3.01 6.04 28.35
C ASN A 254 3.17 4.84 27.41
N ALA A 255 2.19 4.59 26.53
CA ALA A 255 2.24 3.45 25.63
C ALA A 255 3.24 3.68 24.47
N ARG A 256 4.02 2.64 24.15
CA ARG A 256 4.78 2.55 22.91
C ARG A 256 3.82 2.31 21.75
N LEU A 257 4.00 3.05 20.66
CA LEU A 257 3.14 3.01 19.48
C LEU A 257 3.94 2.47 18.30
N THR A 258 3.48 1.38 17.68
CA THR A 258 4.04 0.84 16.45
C THR A 258 2.99 0.89 15.35
N CYS A 259 3.22 1.71 14.34
CA CYS A 259 2.39 1.80 13.13
C CYS A 259 2.94 0.86 12.07
N VAL A 260 2.09 0.00 11.53
CA VAL A 260 2.46 -0.95 10.47
C VAL A 260 1.55 -0.77 9.27
N ASP A 261 2.12 -0.54 8.10
CA ASP A 261 1.40 -0.46 6.84
C ASP A 261 2.27 -0.97 5.69
N GLU A 262 1.68 -1.29 4.56
CA GLU A 262 2.40 -1.65 3.34
C GLU A 262 2.75 -0.42 2.48
N SER A 263 2.05 0.71 2.66
CA SER A 263 2.28 1.97 1.97
C SER A 263 3.32 2.80 2.71
N PHE A 264 4.39 3.18 2.01
CA PHE A 264 5.42 4.08 2.55
C PHE A 264 4.86 5.49 2.82
N MET A 265 3.96 6.00 1.97
CA MET A 265 3.29 7.28 2.18
C MET A 265 2.33 7.26 3.37
N ALA A 266 1.68 6.12 3.65
CA ALA A 266 0.87 5.95 4.85
C ALA A 266 1.74 6.07 6.11
N LEU A 267 2.88 5.39 6.14
CA LEU A 267 3.81 5.44 7.27
C LEU A 267 4.43 6.81 7.49
N GLU A 268 4.79 7.52 6.41
CA GLU A 268 5.29 8.90 6.52
C GLU A 268 4.21 9.83 7.09
N SER A 269 2.97 9.67 6.64
CA SER A 269 1.83 10.41 7.18
C SER A 269 1.57 10.07 8.64
N ALA A 270 1.56 8.79 9.00
CA ALA A 270 1.38 8.35 10.39
C ALA A 270 2.48 8.89 11.30
N LYS A 271 3.75 8.83 10.87
CA LYS A 271 4.89 9.36 11.62
C LYS A 271 4.73 10.85 11.87
N GLN A 272 4.46 11.63 10.81
CA GLN A 272 4.27 13.07 10.94
C GLN A 272 3.09 13.42 11.86
N ASN A 273 1.96 12.71 11.70
CA ASN A 273 0.78 12.95 12.52
C ASN A 273 0.99 12.61 14.01
N LEU A 274 1.72 11.54 14.29
CA LEU A 274 2.06 11.17 15.67
C LEU A 274 2.97 12.22 16.31
N LEU A 275 4.01 12.67 15.60
CA LEU A 275 4.92 13.70 16.10
C LEU A 275 4.20 15.03 16.34
N ASP A 276 3.38 15.48 15.38
CA ASP A 276 2.67 16.75 15.48
C ASP A 276 1.63 16.78 16.61
N ASN A 277 0.94 15.65 16.87
CA ASN A 277 -0.14 15.58 17.85
C ASN A 277 0.29 15.08 19.24
N LEU A 278 1.39 14.32 19.34
CA LEU A 278 1.82 13.70 20.60
C LEU A 278 3.17 14.21 21.13
N GLY A 279 3.95 14.92 20.26
CA GLY A 279 5.30 15.39 20.58
C GLY A 279 6.41 14.39 20.22
N GLU A 280 7.65 14.90 20.22
CA GLU A 280 8.84 14.14 19.78
C GLU A 280 9.36 13.13 20.80
N ASP A 281 9.00 13.29 22.08
CA ASP A 281 9.47 12.42 23.18
C ASP A 281 8.74 11.08 23.25
N ARG A 282 7.81 10.80 22.34
CA ARG A 282 7.01 9.57 22.31
C ARG A 282 7.79 8.42 21.70
N ASP A 283 7.67 7.24 22.30
CA ASP A 283 8.22 5.99 21.73
C ASP A 283 7.33 5.53 20.57
N ILE A 284 7.71 5.93 19.35
CA ILE A 284 6.97 5.70 18.12
C ILE A 284 7.84 4.94 17.13
N GLN A 285 7.28 3.90 16.52
CA GLN A 285 7.89 3.18 15.40
C GLN A 285 6.92 3.12 14.22
N CYS A 286 7.46 3.28 13.00
CA CYS A 286 6.72 3.10 11.75
C CYS A 286 7.44 2.05 10.91
N VAL A 287 6.74 0.96 10.55
CA VAL A 287 7.33 -0.22 9.92
C VAL A 287 6.59 -0.58 8.65
N ALA A 288 7.27 -0.51 7.51
CA ALA A 288 6.74 -1.03 6.24
C ALA A 288 6.79 -2.55 6.25
N ASN A 289 5.64 -3.22 6.11
CA ASN A 289 5.60 -4.68 6.19
C ASN A 289 4.36 -5.27 5.51
N ASN A 290 4.44 -6.57 5.23
CA ASN A 290 3.29 -7.40 4.90
C ASN A 290 2.63 -7.88 6.20
N CYS A 291 1.58 -7.21 6.64
CA CYS A 291 0.97 -7.44 7.95
C CYS A 291 2.05 -7.46 9.05
N LEU A 292 2.14 -8.52 9.85
CA LEU A 292 3.13 -8.65 10.94
C LEU A 292 4.19 -9.72 10.66
N ASP A 293 4.52 -9.96 9.38
CA ASP A 293 5.58 -10.90 9.00
C ASP A 293 6.89 -10.57 9.74
N GLY A 294 7.49 -11.57 10.41
CA GLY A 294 8.74 -11.43 11.12
C GLY A 294 8.68 -10.71 12.47
N PHE A 295 7.52 -10.24 12.90
CA PHE A 295 7.36 -9.70 14.25
C PHE A 295 7.56 -10.77 15.31
N LYS A 296 8.16 -10.37 16.45
CA LYS A 296 8.40 -11.28 17.57
C LYS A 296 7.05 -11.75 18.16
N HIS A 297 6.91 -13.06 18.33
CA HIS A 297 5.73 -13.64 18.96
C HIS A 297 5.64 -13.22 20.45
N ASN A 298 4.44 -13.11 20.96
CA ASN A 298 4.15 -12.75 22.36
C ASN A 298 4.84 -11.46 22.84
N SER A 299 4.84 -10.42 22.01
CA SER A 299 5.59 -9.19 22.25
C SER A 299 4.74 -7.93 22.37
N CYS A 300 3.42 -8.02 22.21
CA CYS A 300 2.54 -6.87 22.16
C CYS A 300 1.32 -7.07 23.06
N SER A 301 0.96 -6.04 23.84
CA SER A 301 -0.19 -6.09 24.75
C SER A 301 -1.52 -5.78 24.03
N MET A 302 -1.49 -5.00 22.95
CA MET A 302 -2.68 -4.68 22.18
C MET A 302 -2.37 -4.48 20.68
N ILE A 303 -3.28 -4.91 19.83
CA ILE A 303 -3.28 -4.62 18.39
C ILE A 303 -4.62 -4.00 18.03
N MET A 304 -4.57 -2.85 17.36
CA MET A 304 -5.72 -2.21 16.72
C MET A 304 -5.69 -2.55 15.24
N CYS A 305 -6.85 -2.81 14.65
CA CYS A 305 -6.93 -3.17 13.24
C CYS A 305 -8.21 -2.64 12.60
N ASN A 306 -8.06 -1.83 11.57
CA ASN A 306 -9.12 -1.42 10.65
C ASN A 306 -8.81 -2.00 9.26
N PRO A 307 -9.14 -3.27 9.00
CA PRO A 307 -8.75 -3.94 7.75
C PRO A 307 -9.34 -3.25 6.52
N PRO A 308 -8.70 -3.37 5.34
CA PRO A 308 -9.22 -2.78 4.11
C PRO A 308 -10.56 -3.40 3.70
N PHE A 309 -11.61 -2.58 3.50
CA PHE A 309 -12.99 -3.04 3.19
C PHE A 309 -13.38 -2.94 1.71
N HIS A 310 -12.66 -2.18 0.90
CA HIS A 310 -13.17 -1.66 -0.37
C HIS A 310 -12.59 -2.30 -1.62
N GLN A 311 -11.82 -3.37 -1.49
CA GLN A 311 -11.28 -4.07 -2.66
C GLN A 311 -11.93 -5.44 -2.80
N GLN A 312 -12.46 -5.72 -4.00
CA GLN A 312 -13.08 -7.00 -4.44
C GLN A 312 -13.15 -8.07 -3.34
N GLN A 313 -14.33 -8.34 -2.82
CA GLN A 313 -14.61 -9.11 -1.58
C GLN A 313 -13.68 -10.31 -1.28
N ALA A 314 -13.30 -11.07 -2.31
CA ALA A 314 -12.43 -12.25 -2.16
C ALA A 314 -10.97 -11.91 -1.79
N ILE A 315 -10.44 -10.77 -2.24
CA ILE A 315 -9.04 -10.36 -1.99
C ILE A 315 -8.91 -9.78 -0.58
N THR A 316 -9.86 -8.97 -0.15
CA THR A 316 -9.83 -8.34 1.18
C THR A 316 -10.09 -9.33 2.30
N ASP A 317 -10.88 -10.36 2.02
CA ASP A 317 -11.24 -11.37 3.01
C ASP A 317 -10.01 -12.15 3.53
N HIS A 318 -9.09 -12.52 2.64
CA HIS A 318 -7.88 -13.23 3.09
C HIS A 318 -6.81 -12.30 3.67
N ILE A 319 -6.77 -11.01 3.29
CA ILE A 319 -5.88 -10.04 3.95
C ILE A 319 -6.31 -9.87 5.40
N ALA A 320 -7.60 -9.65 5.67
CA ALA A 320 -8.12 -9.59 7.04
C ALA A 320 -7.83 -10.87 7.82
N TRP A 321 -7.97 -12.03 7.19
CA TRP A 321 -7.64 -13.32 7.82
C TRP A 321 -6.16 -13.40 8.20
N GLN A 322 -5.24 -13.02 7.31
CA GLN A 322 -3.81 -12.96 7.61
C GLN A 322 -3.55 -12.00 8.77
N MET A 323 -4.11 -10.78 8.73
CA MET A 323 -3.95 -9.79 9.80
C MET A 323 -4.37 -10.37 11.17
N PHE A 324 -5.47 -11.13 11.23
CA PHE A 324 -5.94 -11.74 12.48
C PHE A 324 -5.04 -12.90 12.94
N CYS A 325 -4.56 -13.72 12.00
CA CYS A 325 -3.62 -14.82 12.32
C CYS A 325 -2.31 -14.28 12.88
N ASP A 326 -1.74 -13.28 12.21
CA ASP A 326 -0.49 -12.65 12.63
C ASP A 326 -0.66 -11.94 13.97
N ALA A 327 -1.77 -11.22 14.14
CA ALA A 327 -2.09 -10.57 15.41
C ALA A 327 -2.14 -11.57 16.58
N LYS A 328 -2.78 -12.74 16.38
CA LYS A 328 -2.79 -13.78 17.41
C LYS A 328 -1.39 -14.28 17.78
N GLN A 329 -0.47 -14.37 16.82
CA GLN A 329 0.91 -14.82 17.10
C GLN A 329 1.68 -13.76 17.87
N VAL A 330 1.57 -12.49 17.47
CA VAL A 330 2.34 -11.36 18.02
C VAL A 330 1.83 -10.92 19.40
N LEU A 331 0.52 -11.00 19.65
CA LEU A 331 -0.05 -10.68 20.96
C LEU A 331 0.56 -11.54 22.08
N SER A 332 0.86 -10.91 23.20
CA SER A 332 1.20 -11.58 24.47
C SER A 332 -0.02 -12.33 25.02
N GLU A 333 0.20 -13.22 25.99
CA GLU A 333 -0.89 -13.84 26.74
C GLU A 333 -1.72 -12.76 27.45
N GLY A 334 -3.04 -12.85 27.35
CA GLY A 334 -3.96 -11.79 27.81
C GLY A 334 -4.03 -10.56 26.91
N GLY A 335 -3.18 -10.46 25.88
CA GLY A 335 -3.19 -9.37 24.93
C GLY A 335 -4.46 -9.33 24.10
N LYS A 336 -4.84 -8.15 23.65
CA LYS A 336 -6.14 -7.85 23.02
C LYS A 336 -5.97 -7.42 21.57
N LEU A 337 -6.75 -8.01 20.67
CA LEU A 337 -6.95 -7.52 19.30
C LEU A 337 -8.28 -6.78 19.23
N LEU A 338 -8.25 -5.49 18.90
CA LEU A 338 -9.44 -4.67 18.67
C LEU A 338 -9.61 -4.46 17.15
N VAL A 339 -10.74 -4.92 16.63
CA VAL A 339 -11.02 -4.90 15.18
C VAL A 339 -12.32 -4.17 14.92
N ILE A 340 -12.31 -3.30 13.90
CA ILE A 340 -13.55 -2.79 13.31
C ILE A 340 -13.80 -3.43 11.96
N GLY A 341 -15.07 -3.65 11.62
CA GLY A 341 -15.48 -4.12 10.30
C GLY A 341 -16.93 -3.83 9.99
N ASN A 342 -17.29 -3.87 8.72
CA ASN A 342 -18.68 -3.87 8.32
C ASN A 342 -19.38 -5.14 8.83
N ARG A 343 -20.62 -5.02 9.29
CA ARG A 343 -21.39 -6.15 9.87
C ARG A 343 -21.45 -7.39 8.97
N HIS A 344 -21.56 -7.20 7.65
CA HIS A 344 -21.67 -8.30 6.68
C HIS A 344 -20.35 -9.06 6.43
N LEU A 345 -19.21 -8.60 6.94
CA LEU A 345 -17.91 -9.26 6.70
C LEU A 345 -17.66 -10.50 7.57
N GLY A 346 -18.52 -10.74 8.56
CA GLY A 346 -18.46 -11.94 9.39
C GLY A 346 -17.19 -12.08 10.22
N TYR A 347 -16.55 -10.97 10.62
CA TYR A 347 -15.31 -10.99 11.43
C TYR A 347 -15.50 -11.67 12.78
N ASP A 348 -16.69 -11.61 13.37
CA ASP A 348 -17.02 -12.33 14.61
C ASP A 348 -16.74 -13.84 14.49
N ALA A 349 -17.24 -14.48 13.45
CA ALA A 349 -17.01 -15.91 13.22
C ALA A 349 -15.53 -16.24 12.99
N LYS A 350 -14.79 -15.39 12.26
CA LYS A 350 -13.35 -15.58 12.02
C LYS A 350 -12.53 -15.44 13.30
N LEU A 351 -12.82 -14.42 14.10
CA LEU A 351 -12.14 -14.20 15.38
C LEU A 351 -12.45 -15.31 16.37
N LYS A 352 -13.70 -15.75 16.47
CA LYS A 352 -14.08 -16.91 17.32
C LYS A 352 -13.37 -18.19 16.91
N ARG A 353 -13.24 -18.45 15.61
CA ARG A 353 -12.46 -19.59 15.10
C ARG A 353 -11.00 -19.54 15.52
N LEU A 354 -10.38 -18.33 15.53
CA LEU A 354 -8.98 -18.15 15.88
C LEU A 354 -8.73 -18.12 17.39
N PHE A 355 -9.51 -17.35 18.14
CA PHE A 355 -9.26 -17.04 19.55
C PHE A 355 -10.11 -17.90 20.50
N GLY A 356 -11.18 -18.53 19.99
CA GLY A 356 -12.20 -19.27 20.76
C GLY A 356 -13.39 -18.40 21.14
N ASP A 357 -14.59 -18.98 21.17
CA ASP A 357 -15.87 -18.26 21.35
C ASP A 357 -15.90 -17.36 22.57
N LYS A 358 -15.41 -17.88 23.72
CA LYS A 358 -15.42 -17.16 25.02
C LYS A 358 -14.48 -15.96 25.08
N ASN A 359 -13.56 -15.85 24.10
CA ASN A 359 -12.50 -14.85 24.08
C ASN A 359 -12.81 -13.70 23.12
N VAL A 360 -13.93 -13.73 22.43
CA VAL A 360 -14.37 -12.68 21.51
C VAL A 360 -15.59 -11.96 22.07
N LYS A 361 -15.50 -10.65 22.19
CA LYS A 361 -16.55 -9.79 22.73
C LYS A 361 -16.93 -8.71 21.71
N LEU A 362 -18.23 -8.41 21.63
CA LEU A 362 -18.73 -7.23 20.96
C LEU A 362 -18.51 -6.02 21.88
N ILE A 363 -17.74 -5.05 21.45
CA ILE A 363 -17.49 -3.80 22.19
C ILE A 363 -18.55 -2.75 21.84
N ALA A 364 -18.81 -2.57 20.55
CA ALA A 364 -19.82 -1.63 20.06
C ALA A 364 -20.36 -2.05 18.70
N SER A 365 -21.55 -1.59 18.36
CA SER A 365 -22.11 -1.74 17.02
C SER A 365 -23.06 -0.61 16.66
N ASN A 366 -23.16 -0.32 15.39
CA ASN A 366 -24.17 0.55 14.79
C ASN A 366 -24.78 -0.14 13.55
N ASN A 367 -25.55 0.57 12.75
CA ASN A 367 -26.22 -0.01 11.57
C ASN A 367 -25.23 -0.55 10.53
N LYS A 368 -24.00 -0.03 10.45
CA LYS A 368 -23.00 -0.37 9.43
C LYS A 368 -21.82 -1.17 9.98
N PHE A 369 -21.34 -0.84 11.17
CA PHE A 369 -20.09 -1.35 11.72
C PHE A 369 -20.29 -2.16 13.01
N VAL A 370 -19.32 -3.05 13.25
CA VAL A 370 -19.11 -3.73 14.55
C VAL A 370 -17.67 -3.51 14.99
N ILE A 371 -17.46 -3.31 16.30
CA ILE A 371 -16.15 -3.33 16.94
C ILE A 371 -16.09 -4.55 17.82
N LEU A 372 -15.11 -5.42 17.55
CA LEU A 372 -14.90 -6.69 18.23
C LEU A 372 -13.56 -6.67 18.95
N GLN A 373 -13.51 -7.25 20.14
CA GLN A 373 -12.28 -7.51 20.87
C GLN A 373 -12.05 -9.00 21.00
N ALA A 374 -10.89 -9.49 20.54
CA ALA A 374 -10.44 -10.84 20.78
C ALA A 374 -9.28 -10.84 21.77
N THR A 375 -9.31 -11.70 22.77
CA THR A 375 -8.25 -11.81 23.79
C THR A 375 -7.48 -13.11 23.61
N LYS A 376 -6.15 -13.04 23.60
CA LYS A 376 -5.30 -14.23 23.51
C LYS A 376 -5.22 -14.92 24.87
N ASN A 377 -5.72 -16.15 24.95
CA ASN A 377 -5.60 -16.95 26.16
C ASN A 377 -4.16 -17.41 26.42
N PRO A 378 -3.79 -17.64 27.70
CA PRO A 378 -2.57 -18.36 28.03
C PRO A 378 -2.51 -19.70 27.31
N ALA A 379 -1.32 -20.08 26.87
CA ALA A 379 -1.10 -21.44 26.39
C ALA A 379 -1.51 -22.42 27.49
N LYS A 380 -2.39 -23.37 27.18
CA LYS A 380 -2.65 -24.45 28.14
C LYS A 380 -1.32 -25.14 28.40
N LEU A 381 -0.81 -25.00 29.64
CA LEU A 381 0.29 -25.86 30.10
C LEU A 381 -0.17 -27.29 29.83
N SER A 382 0.45 -27.96 28.86
CA SER A 382 0.25 -29.39 28.65
C SER A 382 0.67 -30.04 29.99
N ALA A 383 -0.33 -30.48 30.74
CA ALA A 383 -0.08 -31.36 31.91
C ALA A 383 0.74 -32.55 31.36
N LYS A 384 2.02 -32.59 31.78
CA LYS A 384 2.88 -33.74 31.56
C LYS A 384 2.41 -34.88 32.46
#